data_8ed031a1918bdc891a6e139f9526b44b
#
_entry.id   8ed031a1918bdc891a6e139f9526b44b
#
_cell.length_a   1.000
_cell.length_b   1.000
_cell.length_c   1.000
_cell.angle_alpha   90.00
_cell.angle_beta   90.00
_cell.angle_gamma   90.00
#
_symmetry.space_group_name_H-M   'P 1'
#
loop_
_entity.id
_entity.type
_entity.pdbx_description
1 polymer ?
#
loop_
_entity_poly.entity_id
_entity_poly.type
_entity_poly.pdbx_seq_one_letter_code
_entity_poly.pdbx_strand_id
1 'polypeptide(L)'
;MPNAPQVHISEVGPRDGLQSVQTVMSTADKCRWIDALAAAGLREIEVGSFVPARLLPQMADVAEVVGHARTLPGLCVMALVPNRRGAQAALAAGVHKLTLPVSASEAHSLANVRKTRGQMLAELREVIALRNAEAPG
;
A
#
# COMPACT_ATOMS: atom_id res chain seq x y z
N MET A 1 25.67 -7.14 -25.61
CA MET A 1 25.10 -7.97 -24.55
C MET A 1 23.62 -7.72 -24.51
N PRO A 2 22.76 -8.72 -24.67
CA PRO A 2 21.35 -8.50 -24.43
C PRO A 2 21.20 -8.06 -22.96
N ASN A 3 20.47 -6.97 -22.72
CA ASN A 3 20.16 -6.54 -21.37
C ASN A 3 19.49 -7.70 -20.63
N ALA A 4 20.11 -8.19 -19.55
CA ALA A 4 19.46 -9.14 -18.67
C ALA A 4 18.11 -8.54 -18.22
N PRO A 5 17.02 -9.32 -18.15
CA PRO A 5 15.75 -8.81 -17.68
C PRO A 5 15.94 -8.20 -16.29
N GLN A 6 15.64 -6.92 -16.17
CA GLN A 6 15.71 -6.24 -14.87
C GLN A 6 14.52 -6.73 -14.04
N VAL A 7 14.82 -7.45 -12.96
CA VAL A 7 13.83 -7.84 -11.97
C VAL A 7 13.64 -6.69 -10.99
N HIS A 8 12.41 -6.22 -10.83
CA HIS A 8 12.05 -5.22 -9.83
C HIS A 8 11.51 -5.92 -8.59
N ILE A 9 12.11 -5.63 -7.44
CA ILE A 9 11.69 -6.20 -6.15
C ILE A 9 10.84 -5.17 -5.43
N SER A 10 9.61 -5.58 -5.09
CA SER A 10 8.70 -4.83 -4.25
C SER A 10 8.59 -5.53 -2.89
N GLU A 11 9.01 -4.86 -1.82
CA GLU A 11 8.96 -5.39 -0.45
C GLU A 11 7.59 -5.10 0.16
N VAL A 12 6.91 -6.13 0.66
CA VAL A 12 5.57 -6.02 1.24
C VAL A 12 5.51 -6.42 2.72
N GLY A 13 6.63 -6.76 3.32
CA GLY A 13 6.72 -7.16 4.74
C GLY A 13 6.12 -6.14 5.70
N PRO A 14 6.39 -4.83 5.56
CA PRO A 14 5.82 -3.80 6.44
C PRO A 14 4.30 -3.68 6.35
N ARG A 15 3.67 -4.11 5.26
CA ARG A 15 2.21 -4.18 5.14
C ARG A 15 1.69 -5.59 5.34
N ASP A 16 1.98 -6.51 4.43
CA ASP A 16 1.41 -7.86 4.41
C ASP A 16 1.89 -8.71 5.59
N GLY A 17 3.18 -8.63 5.88
CA GLY A 17 3.78 -9.33 7.02
C GLY A 17 3.19 -8.86 8.34
N LEU A 18 3.17 -7.56 8.61
CA LEU A 18 2.64 -7.00 9.85
C LEU A 18 1.13 -7.16 10.00
N GLN A 19 0.40 -7.18 8.92
CA GLN A 19 -1.06 -7.42 8.93
C GLN A 19 -1.42 -8.77 9.53
N SER A 20 -0.54 -9.77 9.36
CA SER A 20 -0.76 -11.13 9.84
C SER A 20 -0.37 -11.34 11.30
N VAL A 21 0.24 -10.34 11.95
CA VAL A 21 0.72 -10.42 13.33
C VAL A 21 -0.25 -9.68 14.26
N GLN A 22 -0.64 -10.31 15.37
CA GLN A 22 -1.56 -9.69 16.32
C GLN A 22 -0.93 -8.56 17.13
N THR A 23 0.37 -8.67 17.43
CA THR A 23 1.11 -7.63 18.14
C THR A 23 1.30 -6.42 17.24
N VAL A 24 0.92 -5.24 17.73
CA VAL A 24 1.10 -3.99 17.01
C VAL A 24 2.55 -3.52 17.17
N MET A 25 3.28 -3.44 16.05
CA MET A 25 4.61 -2.86 16.03
C MET A 25 4.53 -1.34 16.21
N SER A 26 5.42 -0.75 17.00
CA SER A 26 5.46 0.71 17.18
C SER A 26 5.78 1.42 15.87
N THR A 27 5.29 2.64 15.70
CA THR A 27 5.60 3.48 14.53
C THR A 27 7.11 3.67 14.35
N ALA A 28 7.83 3.89 15.46
CA ALA A 28 9.28 4.05 15.44
C ALA A 28 10.00 2.78 14.92
N ASP A 29 9.54 1.60 15.30
CA ASP A 29 10.11 0.34 14.82
C ASP A 29 9.81 0.10 13.34
N LYS A 30 8.61 0.43 12.89
CA LYS A 30 8.26 0.39 11.46
C LYS A 30 9.15 1.31 10.64
N CYS A 31 9.35 2.53 11.09
CA CYS A 31 10.23 3.50 10.42
C CYS A 31 11.67 2.98 10.35
N ARG A 32 12.24 2.48 11.46
CA ARG A 32 13.58 1.88 11.47
C ARG A 32 13.70 0.68 10.52
N TRP A 33 12.68 -0.15 10.45
CA TRP A 33 12.68 -1.28 9.52
C TRP A 33 12.67 -0.81 8.07
N ILE A 34 11.84 0.18 7.72
CA ILE A 34 11.80 0.77 6.38
C ILE A 34 13.15 1.42 6.02
N ASP A 35 13.80 2.12 6.97
CA ASP A 35 15.14 2.67 6.79
C ASP A 35 16.16 1.58 6.45
N ALA A 36 16.13 0.46 7.20
CA ALA A 36 17.02 -0.66 6.97
C ALA A 36 16.78 -1.33 5.60
N LEU A 37 15.53 -1.49 5.19
CA LEU A 37 15.16 -2.02 3.87
C LEU A 37 15.66 -1.11 2.73
N ALA A 38 15.46 0.20 2.86
CA ALA A 38 15.95 1.17 1.89
C ALA A 38 17.49 1.19 1.84
N ALA A 39 18.16 1.12 2.98
CA ALA A 39 19.62 1.03 3.07
C ALA A 39 20.16 -0.26 2.45
N ALA A 40 19.42 -1.36 2.52
CA ALA A 40 19.74 -2.63 1.86
C ALA A 40 19.58 -2.58 0.32
N GLY A 41 19.09 -1.47 -0.22
CA GLY A 41 18.99 -1.26 -1.67
C GLY A 41 17.58 -1.45 -2.26
N LEU A 42 16.56 -1.72 -1.43
CA LEU A 42 15.18 -1.80 -1.90
C LEU A 42 14.69 -0.41 -2.31
N ARG A 43 14.02 -0.35 -3.44
CA ARG A 43 13.55 0.90 -4.04
C ARG A 43 12.03 1.01 -4.14
N GLU A 44 11.31 -0.04 -3.78
CA GLU A 44 9.86 -0.06 -3.70
C GLU A 44 9.42 -0.83 -2.47
N ILE A 45 8.65 -0.17 -1.58
CA ILE A 45 8.17 -0.77 -0.33
C ILE A 45 6.68 -0.44 -0.15
N GLU A 46 5.87 -1.47 0.11
CA GLU A 46 4.49 -1.30 0.56
C GLU A 46 4.48 -1.13 2.07
N VAL A 47 4.37 0.13 2.52
CA VAL A 47 4.63 0.52 3.90
C VAL A 47 3.42 0.38 4.83
N GLY A 48 2.24 0.17 4.27
CA GLY A 48 1.03 0.03 5.08
C GLY A 48 -0.25 -0.05 4.26
N SER A 49 -1.38 0.05 4.94
CA SER A 49 -2.71 -0.05 4.36
C SER A 49 -3.63 1.02 4.93
N PHE A 50 -4.38 1.69 4.05
CA PHE A 50 -5.41 2.67 4.42
C PHE A 50 -6.78 2.01 4.67
N VAL A 51 -6.78 0.87 5.34
CA VAL A 51 -7.97 0.21 5.88
C VAL A 51 -8.33 0.88 7.21
N PRO A 52 -9.63 0.99 7.58
CA PRO A 52 -10.02 1.56 8.86
C PRO A 52 -9.31 0.89 10.04
N ALA A 53 -8.75 1.70 10.96
CA ALA A 53 -7.97 1.22 12.10
C ALA A 53 -8.73 0.23 13.01
N ARG A 54 -10.07 0.34 13.09
CA ARG A 54 -10.91 -0.61 13.82
C ARG A 54 -10.89 -2.03 13.25
N LEU A 55 -10.56 -2.17 11.97
CA LEU A 55 -10.46 -3.46 11.28
C LEU A 55 -9.02 -3.97 11.24
N LEU A 56 -8.06 -3.07 11.24
CA LEU A 56 -6.64 -3.39 11.14
C LEU A 56 -5.80 -2.44 12.01
N PRO A 57 -5.80 -2.65 13.35
CA PRO A 57 -5.08 -1.80 14.29
C PRO A 57 -3.58 -1.66 13.99
N GLN A 58 -2.99 -2.71 13.41
CA GLN A 58 -1.57 -2.73 13.02
C GLN A 58 -1.21 -1.63 12.02
N MET A 59 -2.18 -1.09 11.29
CA MET A 59 -2.00 -0.07 10.25
C MET A 59 -2.58 1.30 10.64
N ALA A 60 -2.94 1.50 11.91
CA ALA A 60 -3.58 2.73 12.36
C ALA A 60 -2.71 3.99 12.15
N ASP A 61 -1.40 3.81 12.14
CA ASP A 61 -0.37 4.84 12.00
C ASP A 61 0.16 5.02 10.55
N VAL A 62 -0.51 4.43 9.56
CA VAL A 62 -0.03 4.37 8.18
C VAL A 62 0.33 5.73 7.59
N ALA A 63 -0.43 6.78 7.89
CA ALA A 63 -0.14 8.12 7.37
C ALA A 63 1.20 8.67 7.91
N GLU A 64 1.52 8.43 9.18
CA GLU A 64 2.79 8.81 9.78
C GLU A 64 3.95 8.01 9.20
N VAL A 65 3.78 6.70 9.03
CA VAL A 65 4.77 5.82 8.39
C VAL A 65 5.05 6.24 6.95
N VAL A 66 4.00 6.59 6.17
CA VAL A 66 4.14 7.15 4.81
C VAL A 66 4.93 8.45 4.86
N GLY A 67 4.61 9.37 5.79
CA GLY A 67 5.32 10.63 5.95
C GLY A 67 6.82 10.42 6.16
N HIS A 68 7.22 9.47 7.01
CA HIS A 68 8.61 9.09 7.21
C HIS A 68 9.23 8.50 5.94
N ALA A 69 8.60 7.48 5.35
CA ALA A 69 9.12 6.79 4.16
C ALA A 69 9.33 7.75 2.97
N ARG A 70 8.50 8.77 2.85
CA ARG A 70 8.61 9.84 1.84
C ARG A 70 9.90 10.67 1.97
N THR A 71 10.53 10.69 3.12
CA THR A 71 11.81 11.40 3.30
C THR A 71 13.01 10.64 2.73
N LEU A 72 12.85 9.35 2.44
CA LEU A 72 13.93 8.50 1.94
C LEU A 72 14.13 8.71 0.43
N PRO A 73 15.33 9.13 0.00
CA PRO A 73 15.58 9.45 -1.40
C PRO A 73 15.49 8.21 -2.31
N GLY A 74 14.78 8.35 -3.42
CA GLY A 74 14.66 7.30 -4.44
C GLY A 74 13.77 6.12 -4.04
N LEU A 75 13.05 6.19 -2.91
CA LEU A 75 12.11 5.17 -2.50
C LEU A 75 10.73 5.41 -3.11
N CYS A 76 10.20 4.42 -3.82
CA CYS A 76 8.80 4.36 -4.21
C CYS A 76 7.97 3.84 -3.03
N VAL A 77 7.21 4.72 -2.41
CA VAL A 77 6.33 4.40 -1.27
C VAL A 77 4.99 3.92 -1.80
N MET A 78 4.64 2.67 -1.49
CA MET A 78 3.37 2.05 -1.85
C MET A 78 2.48 1.89 -0.61
N ALA A 79 1.18 1.89 -0.83
CA ALA A 79 0.21 1.49 0.19
C ALA A 79 -1.01 0.78 -0.42
N LEU A 80 -1.56 -0.16 0.32
CA LEU A 80 -2.81 -0.81 -0.03
C LEU A 80 -3.98 0.11 0.31
N VAL A 81 -4.93 0.20 -0.61
CA VAL A 81 -6.18 0.93 -0.45
C VAL A 81 -7.36 -0.01 -0.72
N PRO A 82 -8.36 -0.08 0.17
CA PRO A 82 -9.49 -0.98 0.00
C PRO A 82 -10.56 -0.42 -0.93
N ASN A 83 -10.59 0.90 -1.14
CA ASN A 83 -11.63 1.62 -1.85
C ASN A 83 -11.21 3.07 -2.15
N ARG A 84 -12.10 3.83 -2.79
CA ARG A 84 -11.89 5.24 -3.12
C ARG A 84 -11.54 6.10 -1.91
N ARG A 85 -12.19 5.91 -0.76
CA ARG A 85 -11.91 6.66 0.46
C ARG A 85 -10.48 6.42 0.97
N GLY A 86 -10.05 5.15 0.98
CA GLY A 86 -8.67 4.79 1.31
C GLY A 86 -7.67 5.38 0.33
N ALA A 87 -7.99 5.37 -0.97
CA ALA A 87 -7.15 5.98 -2.00
C ALA A 87 -6.99 7.49 -1.80
N GLN A 88 -8.08 8.19 -1.47
CA GLN A 88 -8.03 9.63 -1.19
C GLN A 88 -7.12 9.95 0.00
N ALA A 89 -7.23 9.18 1.09
CA ALA A 89 -6.36 9.34 2.25
C ALA A 89 -4.88 9.03 1.91
N ALA A 90 -4.62 8.00 1.12
CA ALA A 90 -3.28 7.63 0.68
C ALA A 90 -2.62 8.70 -0.21
N LEU A 91 -3.38 9.27 -1.15
CA LEU A 91 -2.92 10.37 -2.00
C LEU A 91 -2.62 11.63 -1.16
N ALA A 92 -3.50 11.97 -0.22
CA ALA A 92 -3.28 13.09 0.72
C ALA A 92 -2.03 12.88 1.58
N ALA A 93 -1.69 11.64 1.96
CA ALA A 93 -0.47 11.30 2.67
C ALA A 93 0.79 11.33 1.77
N GLY A 94 0.63 11.39 0.45
CA GLY A 94 1.71 11.46 -0.51
C GLY A 94 2.25 10.11 -0.99
N VAL A 95 1.45 9.04 -0.95
CA VAL A 95 1.83 7.73 -1.49
C VAL A 95 2.10 7.82 -2.98
N HIS A 96 3.20 7.20 -3.45
CA HIS A 96 3.57 7.20 -4.87
C HIS A 96 2.79 6.18 -5.70
N LYS A 97 2.44 5.03 -5.10
CA LYS A 97 1.79 3.92 -5.80
C LYS A 97 0.70 3.31 -4.93
N LEU A 98 -0.48 3.17 -5.48
CA LEU A 98 -1.64 2.56 -4.82
C LEU A 98 -1.78 1.10 -5.24
N THR A 99 -2.04 0.22 -4.28
CA THR A 99 -2.39 -1.18 -4.51
C THR A 99 -3.86 -1.39 -4.15
N LEU A 100 -4.69 -1.76 -5.12
CA LEU A 100 -6.08 -2.14 -4.91
C LEU A 100 -6.24 -3.62 -5.24
N PRO A 101 -6.52 -4.51 -4.28
CA PRO A 101 -6.68 -5.93 -4.54
C PRO A 101 -8.02 -6.23 -5.21
N VAL A 102 -7.98 -7.04 -6.27
CA VAL A 102 -9.17 -7.59 -6.93
C VAL A 102 -9.05 -9.10 -6.95
N SER A 103 -10.01 -9.81 -6.37
CA SER A 103 -10.02 -11.26 -6.33
C SER A 103 -10.39 -11.86 -7.68
N ALA A 104 -9.73 -12.96 -8.06
CA ALA A 104 -10.03 -13.69 -9.29
C ALA A 104 -11.37 -14.46 -9.20
N SER A 105 -11.73 -14.97 -8.00
CA SER A 105 -12.99 -15.66 -7.79
C SER A 105 -14.04 -14.77 -7.15
N GLU A 106 -15.30 -14.96 -7.55
CA GLU A 106 -16.44 -14.23 -6.98
C GLU A 106 -16.65 -14.56 -5.49
N ALA A 107 -16.55 -15.85 -5.14
CA ALA A 107 -16.70 -16.29 -3.76
C ALA A 107 -15.66 -15.64 -2.83
N HIS A 108 -14.41 -15.58 -3.25
CA HIS A 108 -13.35 -14.93 -2.48
C HIS A 108 -13.57 -13.41 -2.39
N SER A 109 -14.01 -12.77 -3.46
CA SER A 109 -14.31 -11.33 -3.45
C SER A 109 -15.40 -10.98 -2.45
N LEU A 110 -16.50 -11.73 -2.45
CA LEU A 110 -17.61 -11.55 -1.50
C LEU A 110 -17.18 -11.82 -0.06
N ALA A 111 -16.37 -12.85 0.18
CA ALA A 111 -15.88 -13.18 1.52
C ALA A 111 -14.89 -12.14 2.06
N ASN A 112 -14.00 -11.62 1.20
CA ASN A 112 -12.90 -10.73 1.60
C ASN A 112 -13.34 -9.27 1.71
N VAL A 113 -14.05 -8.75 0.71
CA VAL A 113 -14.41 -7.32 0.62
C VAL A 113 -15.90 -7.05 0.58
N ARG A 114 -16.74 -8.09 0.63
CA ARG A 114 -18.21 -8.01 0.56
C ARG A 114 -18.72 -7.32 -0.71
N LYS A 115 -17.95 -7.39 -1.78
CA LYS A 115 -18.26 -6.85 -3.11
C LYS A 115 -18.04 -7.90 -4.19
N THR A 116 -18.82 -7.84 -5.24
CA THR A 116 -18.60 -8.65 -6.43
C THR A 116 -17.32 -8.21 -7.15
N ARG A 117 -16.76 -9.05 -8.00
CA ARG A 117 -15.61 -8.67 -8.86
C ARG A 117 -15.93 -7.46 -9.72
N GLY A 118 -17.16 -7.41 -10.28
CA GLY A 118 -17.61 -6.28 -11.08
C GLY A 118 -17.64 -4.97 -10.29
N GLN A 119 -18.12 -5.01 -9.04
CA GLN A 119 -18.10 -3.87 -8.12
C GLN A 119 -16.66 -3.43 -7.79
N MET A 120 -15.74 -4.38 -7.59
CA MET A 120 -14.32 -4.06 -7.36
C MET A 120 -13.65 -3.44 -8.58
N LEU A 121 -13.99 -3.88 -9.80
CA LEU A 121 -13.50 -3.26 -11.03
C LEU A 121 -14.05 -1.84 -11.22
N ALA A 122 -15.30 -1.59 -10.81
CA ALA A 122 -15.87 -0.24 -10.81
C ALA A 122 -15.14 0.66 -9.80
N GLU A 123 -14.88 0.16 -8.59
CA GLU A 123 -14.08 0.86 -7.57
C GLU A 123 -12.68 1.20 -8.09
N LEU A 124 -12.01 0.26 -8.77
CA LEU A 124 -10.70 0.50 -9.37
C LEU A 124 -10.73 1.65 -10.38
N ARG A 125 -11.78 1.73 -11.24
CA ARG A 125 -11.93 2.83 -12.19
C ARG A 125 -12.08 4.18 -11.48
N GLU A 126 -12.83 4.22 -10.38
CA GLU A 126 -12.98 5.44 -9.57
C GLU A 126 -11.66 5.84 -8.91
N VAL A 127 -10.89 4.88 -8.40
CA VAL A 127 -9.55 5.15 -7.82
C VAL A 127 -8.58 5.67 -8.89
N ILE A 128 -8.60 5.10 -10.09
CA ILE A 128 -7.77 5.58 -11.22
C ILE A 128 -8.16 7.02 -11.60
N ALA A 129 -9.46 7.31 -11.70
CA ALA A 129 -9.94 8.66 -12.01
C ALA A 129 -9.52 9.67 -10.93
N LEU A 130 -9.64 9.31 -9.65
CA LEU A 130 -9.19 10.12 -8.52
C LEU A 130 -7.69 10.39 -8.59
N ARG A 131 -6.88 9.36 -8.77
CA ARG A 131 -5.42 9.48 -8.90
C ARG A 131 -5.05 10.42 -10.04
N ASN A 132 -5.67 10.29 -11.19
CA ASN A 132 -5.38 11.13 -12.36
C ASN A 132 -5.76 12.59 -12.15
N ALA A 133 -6.79 12.86 -11.33
CA ALA A 133 -7.22 14.22 -11.02
C ALA A 133 -6.31 14.90 -9.97
N GLU A 134 -5.84 14.15 -8.96
CA GLU A 134 -5.10 14.70 -7.81
C GLU A 134 -3.57 14.63 -7.98
N ALA A 135 -3.08 13.71 -8.77
CA ALA A 135 -1.64 13.51 -9.03
C ALA A 135 -1.39 13.26 -10.52
N PRO A 136 -1.57 14.26 -11.38
CA PRO A 136 -1.28 14.11 -12.81
C PRO A 136 0.23 14.00 -13.03
N GLY A 137 0.69 12.86 -13.50
CA GLY A 137 2.12 12.62 -13.83
C GLY A 137 2.65 11.32 -13.29
#